data_c8e80fc502c96e091cebba93846da533
#
_entry.id   c8e80fc502c96e091cebba93846da533
#
_cell.length_a   1.000
_cell.length_b   1.000
_cell.length_c   1.000
_cell.angle_alpha   90.00
_cell.angle_beta   90.00
_cell.angle_gamma   90.00
#
_symmetry.space_group_name_H-M   'P 1'
#
loop_
_entity.id
_entity.type
_entity.pdbx_description
1 polymer ?
#
loop_
_entity_poly.entity_id
_entity_poly.type
_entity_poly.pdbx_seq_one_letter_code
_entity_poly.pdbx_strand_id
1 'polypeptide(L)'
;STQGVSSAASDVYKRQPIIFGAIAILGAVSLGIIALHQGESISAVWMVVAAVCTYAIAYRFYSRYLANKVMQLNPARLTPAMRRNDGLDYVPTPKNVLFGHHFAAIAGAGPLVGPVLAAQMGYLPGVLWILVGAVLAGAVQDMMVLFMSTRRDGKSLGDMIRTEMGNIPGIIAQVGVLMIMVIILAVLALVVVKALAESPWGTFTVAATIPIAIFMGLYTRCLLYTSDAADDTPCVD
;
A
#
# COMPACT_ATOMS: atom_id res chain seq x y z
N SER A 1 19.89 -30.13 -16.38
CA SER A 1 20.95 -29.27 -15.81
C SER A 1 20.50 -28.53 -14.55
N THR A 2 20.24 -29.28 -13.50
CA THR A 2 19.83 -28.78 -12.18
C THR A 2 20.98 -28.22 -11.35
N GLN A 3 22.22 -28.51 -11.70
CA GLN A 3 23.41 -28.02 -10.97
C GLN A 3 23.72 -26.53 -11.19
N GLY A 4 23.40 -25.96 -12.35
CA GLY A 4 23.64 -24.55 -12.64
C GLY A 4 22.72 -23.59 -11.88
N VAL A 5 21.49 -23.99 -11.60
CA VAL A 5 20.52 -23.19 -10.85
C VAL A 5 20.88 -23.15 -9.35
N SER A 6 21.44 -24.24 -8.83
CA SER A 6 21.87 -24.34 -7.43
C SER A 6 23.07 -23.44 -7.10
N SER A 7 24.04 -23.31 -8.01
CA SER A 7 25.23 -22.46 -7.78
C SER A 7 24.88 -20.97 -7.84
N ALA A 8 24.07 -20.56 -8.81
CA ALA A 8 23.63 -19.17 -8.94
C ALA A 8 22.79 -18.72 -7.73
N ALA A 9 21.92 -19.58 -7.23
CA ALA A 9 21.12 -19.30 -6.02
C ALA A 9 22.01 -19.17 -4.76
N SER A 10 23.07 -20.00 -4.64
CA SER A 10 24.01 -19.93 -3.51
C SER A 10 24.86 -18.67 -3.54
N ASP A 11 25.26 -18.21 -4.72
CA ASP A 11 26.07 -17.00 -4.89
C ASP A 11 25.24 -15.72 -4.62
N VAL A 12 23.97 -15.70 -5.01
CA VAL A 12 23.04 -14.63 -4.66
C VAL A 12 22.84 -14.57 -3.13
N TYR A 13 22.71 -15.72 -2.48
CA TYR A 13 22.53 -15.77 -1.03
C TYR A 13 23.77 -15.29 -0.26
N LYS A 14 24.97 -15.61 -0.73
CA LYS A 14 26.25 -15.14 -0.15
C LYS A 14 26.48 -13.64 -0.32
N ARG A 15 25.97 -13.04 -1.40
CA ARG A 15 26.10 -11.60 -1.67
C ARG A 15 25.06 -10.75 -0.93
N GLN A 16 23.97 -11.34 -0.47
CA GLN A 16 22.89 -10.61 0.23
C GLN A 16 23.38 -9.76 1.41
N PRO A 17 24.20 -10.28 2.37
CA PRO A 17 24.61 -9.47 3.52
C PRO A 17 25.47 -8.27 3.11
N ILE A 18 26.27 -8.40 2.05
CA ILE A 18 27.10 -7.30 1.53
C ILE A 18 26.22 -6.22 0.91
N ILE A 19 25.24 -6.62 0.09
CA ILE A 19 24.32 -5.69 -0.58
C ILE A 19 23.49 -4.93 0.47
N PHE A 20 22.89 -5.64 1.43
CA PHE A 20 22.11 -4.99 2.48
C PHE A 20 22.96 -4.19 3.46
N GLY A 21 24.21 -4.57 3.68
CA GLY A 21 25.18 -3.77 4.41
C GLY A 21 25.48 -2.44 3.70
N ALA A 22 25.70 -2.46 2.39
CA ALA A 22 25.90 -1.26 1.59
C ALA A 22 24.65 -0.36 1.59
N ILE A 23 23.46 -0.93 1.46
CA ILE A 23 22.18 -0.21 1.55
C ILE A 23 22.04 0.45 2.93
N ALA A 24 22.37 -0.26 4.02
CA ALA A 24 22.30 0.29 5.37
C ALA A 24 23.26 1.47 5.57
N ILE A 25 24.49 1.36 5.08
CA ILE A 25 25.47 2.44 5.15
C ILE A 25 24.99 3.64 4.35
N LEU A 26 24.52 3.44 3.12
CA LEU A 26 23.99 4.50 2.28
C LEU A 26 22.80 5.22 2.95
N GLY A 27 21.90 4.46 3.56
CA GLY A 27 20.76 4.98 4.31
C GLY A 27 21.21 5.81 5.54
N ALA A 28 22.17 5.30 6.29
CA ALA A 28 22.72 5.99 7.45
C ALA A 28 23.44 7.30 7.06
N VAL A 29 24.24 7.29 6.00
CA VAL A 29 24.89 8.51 5.47
C VAL A 29 23.86 9.53 5.00
N SER A 30 22.81 9.07 4.27
CA SER A 30 21.74 9.97 3.80
C SER A 30 20.98 10.62 4.95
N LEU A 31 20.63 9.85 6.00
CA LEU A 31 20.01 10.38 7.22
C LEU A 31 20.94 11.31 7.97
N GLY A 32 22.25 10.98 8.05
CA GLY A 32 23.27 11.84 8.67
C GLY A 32 23.39 13.20 7.96
N ILE A 33 23.39 13.22 6.64
CA ILE A 33 23.39 14.46 5.86
C ILE A 33 22.15 15.30 6.16
N ILE A 34 20.96 14.68 6.19
CA ILE A 34 19.72 15.38 6.54
C ILE A 34 19.78 15.98 7.94
N ALA A 35 20.33 15.24 8.91
CA ALA A 35 20.40 15.66 10.30
C ALA A 35 21.43 16.78 10.55
N LEU A 36 22.55 16.76 9.82
CA LEU A 36 23.66 17.70 10.00
C LEU A 36 23.50 19.01 9.20
N HIS A 37 22.58 19.04 8.23
CA HIS A 37 22.35 20.21 7.39
C HIS A 37 21.57 21.27 8.17
N GLN A 38 22.26 22.24 8.72
CA GLN A 38 21.66 23.36 9.46
C GLN A 38 21.56 24.59 8.54
N GLY A 39 20.33 24.90 8.12
CA GLY A 39 20.00 26.19 7.49
C GLY A 39 20.07 26.26 5.96
N GLU A 40 20.48 25.20 5.27
CA GLU A 40 20.40 25.10 3.80
C GLU A 40 19.23 24.24 3.32
N SER A 41 18.79 24.48 2.07
CA SER A 41 17.75 23.67 1.46
C SER A 41 18.25 22.24 1.23
N ILE A 42 17.69 21.27 1.96
CA ILE A 42 18.04 19.87 1.80
C ILE A 42 17.49 19.37 0.48
N SER A 43 18.34 18.76 -0.33
CA SER A 43 17.91 18.13 -1.57
C SER A 43 16.94 16.95 -1.28
N ALA A 44 15.79 16.94 -1.95
CA ALA A 44 14.82 15.85 -1.87
C ALA A 44 15.42 14.49 -2.19
N VAL A 45 16.51 14.44 -2.96
CA VAL A 45 17.22 13.19 -3.30
C VAL A 45 17.69 12.45 -2.05
N TRP A 46 18.25 13.14 -1.05
CA TRP A 46 18.69 12.49 0.20
C TRP A 46 17.55 11.88 0.99
N MET A 47 16.38 12.54 1.00
CA MET A 47 15.17 12.00 1.61
C MET A 47 14.70 10.72 0.89
N VAL A 48 14.67 10.76 -0.43
CA VAL A 48 14.27 9.60 -1.23
C VAL A 48 15.23 8.43 -1.02
N VAL A 49 16.54 8.68 -1.04
CA VAL A 49 17.55 7.65 -0.80
C VAL A 49 17.42 7.07 0.60
N ALA A 50 17.26 7.90 1.63
CA ALA A 50 17.05 7.44 3.01
C ALA A 50 15.78 6.60 3.15
N ALA A 51 14.68 7.02 2.53
CA ALA A 51 13.42 6.28 2.53
C ALA A 51 13.55 4.93 1.84
N VAL A 52 14.08 4.90 0.62
CA VAL A 52 14.25 3.66 -0.16
C VAL A 52 15.15 2.67 0.59
N CYS A 53 16.27 3.13 1.15
CA CYS A 53 17.16 2.27 1.92
C CYS A 53 16.48 1.71 3.18
N THR A 54 15.79 2.57 3.93
CA THR A 54 15.06 2.18 5.16
C THR A 54 13.97 1.15 4.84
N TYR A 55 13.17 1.41 3.80
CA TYR A 55 12.07 0.52 3.42
C TYR A 55 12.57 -0.79 2.81
N ALA A 56 13.66 -0.78 2.06
CA ALA A 56 14.26 -2.02 1.54
C ALA A 56 14.74 -2.94 2.66
N ILE A 57 15.40 -2.38 3.69
CA ILE A 57 15.83 -3.11 4.87
C ILE A 57 14.62 -3.62 5.66
N ALA A 58 13.65 -2.76 5.91
CA ALA A 58 12.44 -3.13 6.64
C ALA A 58 11.65 -4.24 5.90
N TYR A 59 11.48 -4.11 4.58
CA TYR A 59 10.84 -5.13 3.76
C TYR A 59 11.59 -6.47 3.83
N ARG A 60 12.92 -6.44 3.75
CA ARG A 60 13.70 -7.68 3.71
C ARG A 60 13.76 -8.43 5.03
N PHE A 61 13.90 -7.71 6.13
CA PHE A 61 14.14 -8.31 7.46
C PHE A 61 12.90 -8.24 8.35
N TYR A 62 12.32 -7.05 8.52
CA TYR A 62 11.24 -6.83 9.46
C TYR A 62 9.93 -7.46 9.00
N SER A 63 9.55 -7.29 7.73
CA SER A 63 8.34 -7.92 7.20
C SER A 63 8.41 -9.45 7.25
N ARG A 64 9.60 -10.02 6.99
CA ARG A 64 9.83 -11.46 7.10
C ARG A 64 9.73 -11.96 8.53
N TYR A 65 10.24 -11.19 9.48
CA TYR A 65 10.07 -11.51 10.90
C TYR A 65 8.59 -11.51 11.29
N LEU A 66 7.84 -10.48 10.93
CA LEU A 66 6.40 -10.40 11.19
C LEU A 66 5.65 -11.57 10.54
N ALA A 67 5.89 -11.84 9.27
CA ALA A 67 5.22 -12.89 8.53
C ALA A 67 5.46 -14.29 9.12
N ASN A 68 6.71 -14.60 9.47
CA ASN A 68 7.08 -15.96 9.88
C ASN A 68 6.95 -16.19 11.38
N LYS A 69 7.27 -15.18 12.22
CA LYS A 69 7.31 -15.34 13.67
C LYS A 69 6.06 -14.86 14.38
N VAL A 70 5.51 -13.72 13.93
CA VAL A 70 4.34 -13.13 14.58
C VAL A 70 3.04 -13.68 14.00
N MET A 71 2.87 -13.59 12.69
CA MET A 71 1.63 -14.01 12.01
C MET A 71 1.61 -15.50 11.68
N GLN A 72 2.78 -16.13 11.59
CA GLN A 72 2.91 -17.54 11.21
C GLN A 72 2.13 -17.86 9.94
N LEU A 73 2.43 -17.12 8.86
CA LEU A 73 1.75 -17.28 7.58
C LEU A 73 1.94 -18.72 7.06
N ASN A 74 0.85 -19.37 6.73
CA ASN A 74 0.86 -20.68 6.13
C ASN A 74 0.52 -20.58 4.64
N PRO A 75 1.50 -20.80 3.74
CA PRO A 75 1.28 -20.69 2.29
C PRO A 75 0.35 -21.77 1.72
N ALA A 76 0.16 -22.88 2.43
CA ALA A 76 -0.77 -23.93 2.01
C ALA A 76 -2.24 -23.61 2.30
N ARG A 77 -2.52 -22.57 3.10
CA ARG A 77 -3.88 -22.17 3.39
C ARG A 77 -4.48 -21.35 2.25
N LEU A 78 -5.54 -21.87 1.65
CA LEU A 78 -6.27 -21.17 0.60
C LEU A 78 -6.88 -19.87 1.12
N THR A 79 -6.80 -18.81 0.30
CA THR A 79 -7.47 -17.54 0.57
C THR A 79 -8.98 -17.65 0.36
N PRO A 80 -9.79 -16.74 0.95
CA PRO A 80 -11.23 -16.72 0.71
C PRO A 80 -11.60 -16.65 -0.77
N ALA A 81 -10.88 -15.86 -1.57
CA ALA A 81 -11.09 -15.75 -3.01
C ALA A 81 -10.92 -17.08 -3.75
N MET A 82 -9.98 -17.94 -3.31
CA MET A 82 -9.81 -19.26 -3.90
C MET A 82 -10.84 -20.29 -3.39
N ARG A 83 -11.25 -20.15 -2.13
CA ARG A 83 -12.13 -21.12 -1.47
C ARG A 83 -13.61 -20.88 -1.74
N ARG A 84 -13.99 -19.63 -1.91
CA ARG A 84 -15.38 -19.17 -2.09
C ARG A 84 -15.57 -18.43 -3.42
N ASN A 85 -14.80 -18.79 -4.44
CA ASN A 85 -14.89 -18.13 -5.73
C ASN A 85 -16.33 -18.19 -6.26
N ASP A 86 -17.01 -17.05 -6.25
CA ASP A 86 -18.38 -16.87 -6.75
C ASP A 86 -18.45 -16.00 -8.01
N GLY A 87 -17.29 -15.47 -8.44
CA GLY A 87 -17.20 -14.58 -9.60
C GLY A 87 -17.71 -13.15 -9.35
N LEU A 88 -18.21 -12.84 -8.16
CA LEU A 88 -18.77 -11.53 -7.78
C LEU A 88 -17.96 -10.89 -6.66
N ASP A 89 -18.09 -11.43 -5.43
CA ASP A 89 -17.46 -10.90 -4.23
C ASP A 89 -16.08 -11.53 -3.99
N TYR A 90 -15.90 -12.78 -4.40
CA TYR A 90 -14.67 -13.54 -4.19
C TYR A 90 -14.08 -13.98 -5.53
N VAL A 91 -13.23 -13.12 -6.06
CA VAL A 91 -12.55 -13.36 -7.34
C VAL A 91 -11.04 -13.49 -7.14
N PRO A 92 -10.42 -14.61 -7.57
CA PRO A 92 -8.96 -14.72 -7.59
C PRO A 92 -8.36 -13.68 -8.51
N THR A 93 -7.61 -12.73 -7.93
CA THR A 93 -7.07 -11.58 -8.66
C THR A 93 -5.56 -11.74 -8.82
N PRO A 94 -4.98 -11.45 -10.01
CA PRO A 94 -3.55 -11.46 -10.22
C PRO A 94 -2.83 -10.51 -9.25
N LYS A 95 -1.69 -10.92 -8.73
CA LYS A 95 -0.93 -10.18 -7.70
C LYS A 95 -0.61 -8.73 -8.07
N ASN A 96 -0.33 -8.46 -9.35
CA ASN A 96 0.01 -7.11 -9.81
C ASN A 96 -1.20 -6.18 -9.80
N VAL A 97 -2.38 -6.70 -10.16
CA VAL A 97 -3.64 -5.96 -10.09
C VAL A 97 -4.02 -5.70 -8.64
N LEU A 98 -3.91 -6.70 -7.77
CA LEU A 98 -4.16 -6.57 -6.34
C LEU A 98 -3.23 -5.53 -5.69
N PHE A 99 -1.94 -5.56 -6.05
CA PHE A 99 -0.97 -4.55 -5.62
C PHE A 99 -1.37 -3.14 -6.06
N GLY A 100 -1.79 -2.98 -7.33
CA GLY A 100 -2.25 -1.70 -7.86
C GLY A 100 -3.46 -1.15 -7.11
N HIS A 101 -4.44 -1.99 -6.83
CA HIS A 101 -5.62 -1.62 -6.03
C HIS A 101 -5.25 -1.19 -4.61
N HIS A 102 -4.40 -1.97 -3.94
CA HIS A 102 -3.96 -1.66 -2.59
C HIS A 102 -3.16 -0.35 -2.55
N PHE A 103 -2.24 -0.15 -3.49
CA PHE A 103 -1.49 1.09 -3.63
C PHE A 103 -2.40 2.29 -3.88
N ALA A 104 -3.37 2.17 -4.80
CA ALA A 104 -4.32 3.24 -5.10
C ALA A 104 -5.20 3.60 -3.89
N ALA A 105 -5.58 2.63 -3.07
CA ALA A 105 -6.35 2.88 -1.86
C ALA A 105 -5.56 3.66 -0.79
N ILE A 106 -4.24 3.44 -0.70
CA ILE A 106 -3.37 4.12 0.27
C ILE A 106 -2.91 5.48 -0.26
N ALA A 107 -2.57 5.59 -1.55
CA ALA A 107 -2.00 6.78 -2.18
C ALA A 107 -3.05 7.88 -2.43
N GLY A 108 -3.83 8.23 -1.42
CA GLY A 108 -4.80 9.32 -1.46
C GLY A 108 -4.19 10.69 -1.14
N ALA A 109 -5.03 11.70 -0.95
CA ALA A 109 -4.60 13.06 -0.63
C ALA A 109 -3.92 13.17 0.75
N GLY A 110 -4.23 12.27 1.69
CA GLY A 110 -3.62 12.23 3.02
C GLY A 110 -2.09 12.11 2.97
N PRO A 111 -1.53 11.09 2.28
CA PRO A 111 -0.09 10.93 2.10
C PRO A 111 0.60 12.07 1.35
N LEU A 112 -0.12 12.86 0.58
CA LEU A 112 0.44 14.03 -0.11
C LEU A 112 0.47 15.27 0.80
N VAL A 113 -0.64 15.56 1.48
CA VAL A 113 -0.80 16.78 2.31
C VAL A 113 -0.16 16.59 3.69
N GLY A 114 -0.24 15.40 4.29
CA GLY A 114 0.29 15.11 5.62
C GLY A 114 1.77 15.43 5.79
N PRO A 115 2.67 14.98 4.90
CA PRO A 115 4.08 15.32 4.96
C PRO A 115 4.38 16.82 4.82
N VAL A 116 3.61 17.53 4.00
CA VAL A 116 3.74 18.99 3.83
C VAL A 116 3.37 19.72 5.13
N LEU A 117 2.26 19.34 5.75
CA LEU A 117 1.86 19.90 7.05
C LEU A 117 2.85 19.54 8.17
N ALA A 118 3.36 18.32 8.18
CA ALA A 118 4.38 17.90 9.13
C ALA A 118 5.68 18.71 8.98
N ALA A 119 6.08 19.01 7.75
CA ALA A 119 7.26 19.83 7.47
C ALA A 119 7.11 21.28 7.98
N GLN A 120 5.89 21.83 8.00
CA GLN A 120 5.60 23.14 8.57
C GLN A 120 5.78 23.19 10.09
N MET A 121 5.59 22.07 10.78
CA MET A 121 5.79 21.95 12.23
C MET A 121 7.22 21.63 12.62
N GLY A 122 8.05 21.22 11.69
CA GLY A 122 9.46 20.89 11.90
C GLY A 122 9.92 19.83 10.92
N TYR A 123 10.97 20.13 10.17
CA TYR A 123 11.41 19.30 9.07
C TYR A 123 11.92 17.92 9.54
N LEU A 124 12.90 17.92 10.45
CA LEU A 124 13.55 16.69 10.89
C LEU A 124 12.62 15.74 11.69
N PRO A 125 11.84 16.22 12.67
CA PRO A 125 10.86 15.37 13.36
C PRO A 125 9.83 14.77 12.40
N GLY A 126 9.34 15.55 11.42
CA GLY A 126 8.41 15.09 10.40
C GLY A 126 8.99 13.99 9.52
N VAL A 127 10.21 14.15 9.04
CA VAL A 127 10.92 13.15 8.24
C VAL A 127 11.13 11.85 9.01
N LEU A 128 11.64 11.94 10.24
CA LEU A 128 11.86 10.76 11.08
C LEU A 128 10.55 10.02 11.35
N TRP A 129 9.48 10.76 11.66
CA TRP A 129 8.17 10.17 11.88
C TRP A 129 7.64 9.44 10.64
N ILE A 130 7.79 10.03 9.45
CA ILE A 130 7.36 9.40 8.20
C ILE A 130 8.16 8.12 7.94
N LEU A 131 9.48 8.15 8.09
CA LEU A 131 10.33 6.98 7.83
C LEU A 131 10.09 5.87 8.84
N VAL A 132 10.11 6.18 10.12
CA VAL A 132 9.96 5.19 11.20
C VAL A 132 8.50 4.77 11.37
N GLY A 133 7.58 5.73 11.33
CA GLY A 133 6.15 5.49 11.48
C GLY A 133 5.55 4.66 10.36
N ALA A 134 6.00 4.86 9.11
CA ALA A 134 5.58 4.02 8.00
C ALA A 134 5.99 2.55 8.19
N VAL A 135 7.19 2.30 8.72
CA VAL A 135 7.69 0.93 8.95
C VAL A 135 7.05 0.29 10.17
N LEU A 136 7.05 0.98 11.32
CA LEU A 136 6.67 0.38 12.60
C LEU A 136 5.16 0.41 12.87
N ALA A 137 4.46 1.39 12.31
CA ALA A 137 3.03 1.57 12.54
C ALA A 137 2.21 1.31 11.27
N GLY A 138 2.35 2.11 10.21
CA GLY A 138 1.49 2.04 9.04
C GLY A 138 1.51 0.68 8.36
N ALA A 139 2.67 0.22 7.92
CA ALA A 139 2.80 -1.05 7.22
C ALA A 139 2.42 -2.26 8.09
N VAL A 140 2.70 -2.20 9.38
CA VAL A 140 2.32 -3.25 10.34
C VAL A 140 0.81 -3.28 10.50
N GLN A 141 0.16 -2.13 10.68
CA GLN A 141 -1.29 -2.04 10.80
C GLN A 141 -1.98 -2.61 9.57
N ASP A 142 -1.58 -2.17 8.36
CA ASP A 142 -2.18 -2.63 7.12
C ASP A 142 -2.02 -4.15 6.95
N MET A 143 -0.81 -4.65 7.17
CA MET A 143 -0.52 -6.08 7.09
C MET A 143 -1.32 -6.90 8.09
N MET A 144 -1.48 -6.42 9.34
CA MET A 144 -2.24 -7.12 10.38
C MET A 144 -3.74 -7.12 10.07
N VAL A 145 -4.30 -6.00 9.63
CA VAL A 145 -5.73 -5.90 9.27
C VAL A 145 -6.03 -6.80 8.09
N LEU A 146 -5.22 -6.78 7.02
CA LEU A 146 -5.38 -7.67 5.87
C LEU A 146 -5.28 -9.15 6.25
N PHE A 147 -4.30 -9.49 7.08
CA PHE A 147 -4.12 -10.85 7.58
C PHE A 147 -5.34 -11.33 8.38
N MET A 148 -5.82 -10.53 9.31
CA MET A 148 -7.00 -10.86 10.12
C MET A 148 -8.25 -10.97 9.26
N SER A 149 -8.46 -10.04 8.33
CA SER A 149 -9.58 -10.06 7.39
C SER A 149 -9.55 -11.30 6.50
N THR A 150 -8.40 -11.62 5.90
CA THR A 150 -8.23 -12.81 5.06
C THR A 150 -8.51 -14.10 5.83
N ARG A 151 -8.16 -14.16 7.11
CA ARG A 151 -8.47 -15.32 7.96
C ARG A 151 -9.94 -15.43 8.35
N ARG A 152 -10.71 -14.35 8.26
CA ARG A 152 -12.12 -14.26 8.60
C ARG A 152 -13.03 -14.02 7.37
N ASP A 153 -12.65 -14.60 6.25
CA ASP A 153 -13.43 -14.56 5.01
C ASP A 153 -13.68 -13.16 4.45
N GLY A 154 -12.69 -12.27 4.57
CA GLY A 154 -12.77 -10.91 4.02
C GLY A 154 -13.65 -9.95 4.81
N LYS A 155 -13.92 -10.23 6.10
CA LYS A 155 -14.75 -9.35 6.93
C LYS A 155 -14.10 -7.98 7.14
N SER A 156 -14.95 -6.95 7.23
CA SER A 156 -14.54 -5.60 7.60
C SER A 156 -14.04 -5.52 9.04
N LEU A 157 -13.29 -4.46 9.36
CA LEU A 157 -12.77 -4.26 10.72
C LEU A 157 -13.91 -4.20 11.76
N GLY A 158 -15.02 -3.50 11.44
CA GLY A 158 -16.18 -3.41 12.31
C GLY A 158 -16.86 -4.75 12.57
N ASP A 159 -16.97 -5.60 11.54
CA ASP A 159 -17.53 -6.95 11.68
C ASP A 159 -16.61 -7.88 12.45
N MET A 160 -15.29 -7.73 12.29
CA MET A 160 -14.33 -8.48 13.09
C MET A 160 -14.41 -8.12 14.56
N ILE A 161 -14.50 -6.84 14.90
CA ILE A 161 -14.68 -6.37 16.29
C ILE A 161 -15.98 -6.90 16.86
N ARG A 162 -17.08 -6.85 16.10
CA ARG A 162 -18.38 -7.38 16.53
C ARG A 162 -18.32 -8.88 16.83
N THR A 163 -17.60 -9.63 16.00
CA THR A 163 -17.48 -11.09 16.14
C THR A 163 -16.63 -11.47 17.36
N GLU A 164 -15.56 -10.72 17.65
CA GLU A 164 -14.58 -11.05 18.70
C GLU A 164 -14.94 -10.44 20.06
N MET A 165 -15.49 -9.21 20.08
CA MET A 165 -15.72 -8.44 21.29
C MET A 165 -17.21 -8.31 21.66
N GLY A 166 -18.11 -8.73 20.76
CA GLY A 166 -19.55 -8.68 20.98
C GLY A 166 -20.25 -7.50 20.30
N ASN A 167 -21.58 -7.40 20.51
CA ASN A 167 -22.42 -6.48 19.76
C ASN A 167 -22.16 -5.00 20.10
N ILE A 168 -22.01 -4.65 21.39
CA ILE A 168 -21.84 -3.26 21.82
C ILE A 168 -20.54 -2.66 21.27
N PRO A 169 -19.34 -3.26 21.47
CA PRO A 169 -18.12 -2.77 20.85
C PRO A 169 -18.18 -2.77 19.32
N GLY A 170 -18.85 -3.75 18.70
CA GLY A 170 -19.05 -3.81 17.27
C GLY A 170 -19.84 -2.63 16.71
N ILE A 171 -20.94 -2.24 17.34
CA ILE A 171 -21.74 -1.07 16.94
C ILE A 171 -20.91 0.22 17.10
N ILE A 172 -20.22 0.38 18.22
CA ILE A 172 -19.37 1.55 18.46
C ILE A 172 -18.29 1.65 17.38
N ALA A 173 -17.65 0.52 17.03
CA ALA A 173 -16.64 0.48 15.98
C ALA A 173 -17.22 0.83 14.60
N GLN A 174 -18.39 0.30 14.24
CA GLN A 174 -19.03 0.60 12.96
C GLN A 174 -19.41 2.07 12.84
N VAL A 175 -20.00 2.66 13.91
CA VAL A 175 -20.30 4.09 13.94
C VAL A 175 -19.03 4.93 13.87
N GLY A 176 -17.96 4.53 14.59
CA GLY A 176 -16.67 5.19 14.54
C GLY A 176 -16.06 5.17 13.13
N VAL A 177 -16.07 4.01 12.46
CA VAL A 177 -15.59 3.88 11.07
C VAL A 177 -16.42 4.76 10.12
N LEU A 178 -17.75 4.77 10.25
CA LEU A 178 -18.62 5.63 9.45
C LEU A 178 -18.29 7.11 9.63
N MET A 179 -18.13 7.56 10.89
CA MET A 179 -17.73 8.94 11.17
C MET A 179 -16.37 9.29 10.58
N ILE A 180 -15.38 8.41 10.72
CA ILE A 180 -14.05 8.60 10.13
C ILE A 180 -14.16 8.72 8.61
N MET A 181 -14.94 7.87 7.95
CA MET A 181 -15.14 7.93 6.50
C MET A 181 -15.76 9.27 6.07
N VAL A 182 -16.79 9.76 6.77
CA VAL A 182 -17.41 11.05 6.48
C VAL A 182 -16.41 12.21 6.65
N ILE A 183 -15.63 12.20 7.72
CA ILE A 183 -14.61 13.23 7.98
C ILE A 183 -13.52 13.20 6.90
N ILE A 184 -13.02 12.03 6.54
CA ILE A 184 -12.01 11.87 5.49
C ILE A 184 -12.55 12.40 4.16
N LEU A 185 -13.76 12.02 3.76
CA LEU A 185 -14.36 12.50 2.52
C LEU A 185 -14.51 14.02 2.50
N ALA A 186 -14.96 14.62 3.61
CA ALA A 186 -15.10 16.07 3.73
C ALA A 186 -13.74 16.79 3.63
N VAL A 187 -12.70 16.28 4.31
CA VAL A 187 -11.36 16.86 4.26
C VAL A 187 -10.74 16.70 2.87
N LEU A 188 -10.87 15.52 2.25
CA LEU A 188 -10.36 15.28 0.91
C LEU A 188 -11.06 16.20 -0.11
N ALA A 189 -12.37 16.33 -0.04
CA ALA A 189 -13.12 17.24 -0.90
C ALA A 189 -12.62 18.69 -0.74
N LEU A 190 -12.43 19.16 0.49
CA LEU A 190 -11.90 20.50 0.77
C LEU A 190 -10.50 20.71 0.14
N VAL A 191 -9.60 19.73 0.31
CA VAL A 191 -8.23 19.80 -0.24
C VAL A 191 -8.26 19.83 -1.76
N VAL A 192 -9.07 18.97 -2.39
CA VAL A 192 -9.21 18.93 -3.86
C VAL A 192 -9.79 20.24 -4.38
N VAL A 193 -10.85 20.75 -3.76
CA VAL A 193 -11.46 22.04 -4.17
C VAL A 193 -10.44 23.17 -4.08
N LYS A 194 -9.67 23.27 -2.97
CA LYS A 194 -8.64 24.30 -2.83
C LYS A 194 -7.51 24.14 -3.84
N ALA A 195 -7.10 22.92 -4.15
CA ALA A 195 -6.04 22.67 -5.13
C ALA A 195 -6.46 23.01 -6.58
N LEU A 196 -7.75 22.85 -6.90
CA LEU A 196 -8.29 23.08 -8.23
C LEU A 196 -8.81 24.51 -8.46
N ALA A 197 -9.13 25.25 -7.40
CA ALA A 197 -9.82 26.54 -7.45
C ALA A 197 -9.13 27.57 -8.36
N GLU A 198 -7.79 27.55 -8.43
CA GLU A 198 -7.00 28.51 -9.23
C GLU A 198 -6.24 27.82 -10.38
N SER A 199 -6.55 26.55 -10.69
CA SER A 199 -5.84 25.78 -11.70
C SER A 199 -6.79 25.21 -12.77
N PRO A 200 -7.01 25.90 -13.89
CA PRO A 200 -7.81 25.37 -15.01
C PRO A 200 -7.24 24.04 -15.56
N TRP A 201 -5.93 23.91 -15.61
CA TRP A 201 -5.26 22.67 -16.01
C TRP A 201 -5.48 21.52 -15.02
N GLY A 202 -5.47 21.81 -13.74
CA GLY A 202 -5.79 20.82 -12.71
C GLY A 202 -7.22 20.30 -12.85
N THR A 203 -8.17 21.19 -13.07
CA THR A 203 -9.57 20.83 -13.31
C THR A 203 -9.74 20.00 -14.58
N PHE A 204 -9.05 20.37 -15.68
CA PHE A 204 -9.06 19.61 -16.91
C PHE A 204 -8.48 18.19 -16.71
N THR A 205 -7.35 18.05 -16.03
CA THR A 205 -6.73 16.74 -15.79
C THR A 205 -7.63 15.81 -14.97
N VAL A 206 -8.30 16.34 -13.95
CA VAL A 206 -9.28 15.55 -13.16
C VAL A 206 -10.48 15.16 -14.02
N ALA A 207 -11.04 16.08 -14.79
CA ALA A 207 -12.15 15.79 -15.70
C ALA A 207 -11.77 14.74 -16.77
N ALA A 208 -10.55 14.79 -17.29
CA ALA A 208 -10.04 13.85 -18.28
C ALA A 208 -9.85 12.42 -17.71
N THR A 209 -9.68 12.26 -16.40
CA THR A 209 -9.59 10.91 -15.80
C THR A 209 -10.88 10.11 -15.95
N ILE A 210 -12.04 10.76 -15.99
CA ILE A 210 -13.35 10.09 -16.12
C ILE A 210 -13.46 9.34 -17.46
N PRO A 211 -13.30 9.98 -18.63
CA PRO A 211 -13.37 9.26 -19.90
C PRO A 211 -12.25 8.24 -20.06
N ILE A 212 -11.04 8.51 -19.52
CA ILE A 212 -9.94 7.55 -19.54
C ILE A 212 -10.30 6.30 -18.70
N ALA A 213 -10.87 6.48 -17.52
CA ALA A 213 -11.28 5.36 -16.66
C ALA A 213 -12.38 4.52 -17.31
N ILE A 214 -13.37 5.17 -17.94
CA ILE A 214 -14.42 4.47 -18.70
C ILE A 214 -13.82 3.68 -19.86
N PHE A 215 -12.94 4.30 -20.65
CA PHE A 215 -12.25 3.63 -21.74
C PHE A 215 -11.42 2.43 -21.27
N MET A 216 -10.65 2.59 -20.20
CA MET A 216 -9.90 1.47 -19.59
C MET A 216 -10.82 0.37 -19.08
N GLY A 217 -11.94 0.73 -18.46
CA GLY A 217 -12.93 -0.24 -17.97
C GLY A 217 -13.54 -1.08 -19.10
N LEU A 218 -13.89 -0.45 -20.19
CA LEU A 218 -14.39 -1.13 -21.40
C LEU A 218 -13.30 -1.99 -22.04
N TYR A 219 -12.09 -1.45 -22.18
CA TYR A 219 -10.95 -2.17 -22.77
C TYR A 219 -10.56 -3.40 -21.97
N THR A 220 -10.47 -3.30 -20.66
CA THR A 220 -10.15 -4.44 -19.80
C THR A 220 -11.25 -5.47 -19.75
N ARG A 221 -12.53 -5.06 -19.82
CA ARG A 221 -13.66 -6.00 -19.96
C ARG A 221 -13.54 -6.81 -21.24
N CYS A 222 -13.31 -6.17 -22.36
CA CYS A 222 -13.15 -6.88 -23.64
C CYS A 222 -11.96 -7.84 -23.64
N LEU A 223 -10.80 -7.45 -23.07
CA LEU A 223 -9.60 -8.29 -23.04
C LEU A 223 -9.72 -9.46 -22.05
N LEU A 224 -10.30 -9.26 -20.88
CA LEU A 224 -10.49 -10.34 -19.92
C LEU A 224 -11.53 -11.35 -20.41
N TYR A 225 -12.55 -10.88 -21.11
CA TYR A 225 -13.58 -11.74 -21.69
C TYR A 225 -13.06 -12.59 -22.86
N THR A 226 -12.15 -12.05 -23.67
CA THR A 226 -11.51 -12.82 -24.77
C THR A 226 -10.47 -13.83 -24.28
N SER A 227 -9.91 -13.66 -23.08
CA SER A 227 -8.95 -14.62 -22.49
C SER A 227 -9.61 -15.84 -21.85
N ASP A 228 -10.84 -15.70 -21.37
CA ASP A 228 -11.61 -16.81 -20.75
C ASP A 228 -12.69 -17.39 -21.68
N ALA A 229 -12.88 -16.81 -22.87
CA ALA A 229 -13.92 -17.25 -23.79
C ALA A 229 -13.48 -18.44 -24.65
N ALA A 230 -13.61 -19.61 -24.07
CA ALA A 230 -14.04 -20.77 -24.82
C ALA A 230 -15.57 -20.77 -25.06
N ASP A 231 -16.30 -19.70 -24.66
CA ASP A 231 -17.75 -19.56 -24.89
C ASP A 231 -18.08 -18.23 -25.59
N ASP A 232 -18.61 -18.40 -26.80
CA ASP A 232 -19.06 -17.41 -27.77
C ASP A 232 -20.12 -16.44 -27.22
N THR A 233 -19.72 -15.25 -26.69
CA THR A 233 -20.62 -14.12 -26.63
C THR A 233 -19.89 -12.83 -27.02
N PRO A 234 -20.37 -12.11 -28.06
CA PRO A 234 -19.71 -10.90 -28.53
C PRO A 234 -19.83 -9.75 -27.54
N CYS A 235 -18.79 -8.90 -27.48
CA CYS A 235 -18.74 -7.67 -26.69
C CYS A 235 -19.74 -6.59 -27.14
N VAL A 236 -20.85 -6.95 -27.73
CA VAL A 236 -21.87 -6.03 -28.23
C VAL A 236 -23.24 -6.51 -27.74
N ASP A 237 -23.66 -5.90 -26.65
CA ASP A 237 -25.07 -5.54 -26.41
C ASP A 237 -25.11 -4.31 -25.49
#